data_e19286e5ef5c537b4815568cfdc6686a
#
_entry.id   e19286e5ef5c537b4815568cfdc6686a
#
_cell.length_a   1.000
_cell.length_b   1.000
_cell.length_c   1.000
_cell.angle_alpha   90.00
_cell.angle_beta   90.00
_cell.angle_gamma   90.00
#
_symmetry.space_group_name_H-M   'P 1'
#
loop_
_entity.id
_entity.type
_entity.pdbx_description
1 polymer ?
#
loop_
_entity_poly.entity_id
_entity_poly.type
_entity_poly.pdbx_seq_one_letter_code
_entity_poly.pdbx_strand_id
1 'polypeptide(L)'
;MRKKVLSMALIAALMIVTMFSVAGCGQKSSSGDADKGNGQTSEQLASSGNEKIDQLYKEVANLQGEEALKFFEGLKSKGLNDAEILKFFIDLPLSQANKQIAQIYKDEGFEMYSKSYPKGETYQDFEWTKGSGTKITGPFSKNDLKLAFTDYIPLPEGPVGDANKKYNIGVVFHGFSHPWLINWADSAKWEADKHSNVQLNVQDAEFDNNKWASIMDTFIAQKVDGILVWPMVEAPTGPPVTRALEAGIPVVSVDRTTGSKDITSRITGNFPANGAQAGMYAVWKLAQEGDLNAKAIMLRKPLGSTADAVRTGHFLKVLSYFPGIEILKSYHDTDSREEAFTNAQSALQAFPDVDMFFGTGDHEALAALEAAKMANRLNSRKDGKKIIFLSIDDSKEAVTQVKDGLFEVNTPYTPLIADIGMRVLLNIVSKTGEMPQDVITPNIPMVTQKGDVIFGMQTQTPEQWYEYTFGPALK
;
A
#
# COMPACT_ATOMS: atom_id res chain seq x y z
N MET A 1 20.30 -29.02 48.85
CA MET A 1 19.24 -29.89 49.47
C MET A 1 17.90 -29.59 48.83
N ARG A 2 17.25 -30.73 48.39
CA ARG A 2 15.81 -30.87 48.00
C ARG A 2 15.23 -29.93 46.95
N LYS A 3 15.19 -30.37 45.73
CA LYS A 3 14.14 -30.95 44.87
C LYS A 3 12.69 -30.65 45.34
N LYS A 4 11.87 -30.00 44.45
CA LYS A 4 10.52 -30.51 44.13
C LYS A 4 10.12 -30.09 42.74
N VAL A 5 9.86 -31.08 41.92
CA VAL A 5 9.18 -31.12 40.63
C VAL A 5 7.69 -31.29 40.94
N LEU A 6 6.81 -30.67 40.14
CA LEU A 6 5.43 -31.06 39.80
C LEU A 6 4.78 -29.91 39.05
N SER A 7 3.99 -30.02 38.04
CA SER A 7 3.43 -31.08 37.21
C SER A 7 2.62 -30.38 36.12
N MET A 8 2.68 -30.87 34.92
CA MET A 8 1.81 -30.49 33.80
C MET A 8 0.34 -30.81 34.13
N ALA A 9 -0.58 -29.92 33.81
CA ALA A 9 -1.97 -30.26 33.65
C ALA A 9 -2.50 -29.64 32.32
N LEU A 10 -2.78 -30.57 31.42
CA LEU A 10 -3.50 -30.39 30.15
C LEU A 10 -4.96 -30.04 30.47
N ILE A 11 -5.52 -28.98 29.92
CA ILE A 11 -6.96 -28.78 29.83
C ILE A 11 -7.31 -28.60 28.36
N ALA A 12 -7.88 -29.65 27.78
CA ALA A 12 -8.58 -29.64 26.53
C ALA A 12 -10.01 -29.11 26.78
N ALA A 13 -10.40 -28.00 26.18
CA ALA A 13 -11.78 -27.57 26.18
C ALA A 13 -12.45 -27.92 24.86
N LEU A 14 -13.43 -28.81 24.98
CA LEU A 14 -14.34 -29.30 23.94
C LEU A 14 -15.29 -28.13 23.53
N MET A 15 -15.29 -27.73 22.26
CA MET A 15 -16.36 -26.89 21.71
C MET A 15 -17.49 -27.80 21.19
N ILE A 16 -18.66 -27.65 21.80
CA ILE A 16 -19.91 -28.26 21.35
C ILE A 16 -20.53 -27.34 20.30
N VAL A 17 -20.65 -27.83 19.08
CA VAL A 17 -21.43 -27.22 18.02
C VAL A 17 -22.89 -27.64 18.15
N THR A 18 -23.78 -26.73 18.46
CA THR A 18 -25.24 -26.93 18.41
C THR A 18 -25.75 -26.56 17.01
N MET A 19 -26.12 -27.56 16.23
CA MET A 19 -26.93 -27.39 15.01
C MET A 19 -28.39 -27.14 15.40
N PHE A 20 -28.96 -26.04 14.91
CA PHE A 20 -30.41 -25.87 14.80
C PHE A 20 -30.85 -26.24 13.38
N SER A 21 -31.56 -27.36 13.28
CA SER A 21 -32.31 -27.76 12.09
C SER A 21 -33.70 -27.14 12.14
N VAL A 22 -34.09 -26.39 11.13
CA VAL A 22 -35.48 -26.06 10.84
C VAL A 22 -35.90 -26.82 9.60
N ALA A 23 -36.83 -27.72 9.79
CA ALA A 23 -37.51 -28.45 8.72
C ALA A 23 -38.71 -27.66 8.22
N GLY A 24 -38.92 -27.66 6.89
CA GLY A 24 -40.12 -27.14 6.25
C GLY A 24 -40.29 -27.76 4.85
N CYS A 25 -41.27 -28.66 4.75
CA CYS A 25 -41.82 -29.32 3.56
C CYS A 25 -41.87 -28.42 2.31
N GLY A 26 -41.66 -28.87 1.10
CA GLY A 26 -41.99 -30.07 0.36
C GLY A 26 -42.57 -29.68 -0.99
N GLN A 27 -42.04 -30.16 -2.09
CA GLN A 27 -42.80 -30.72 -3.20
C GLN A 27 -41.88 -31.25 -4.30
N LYS A 28 -42.22 -32.47 -4.76
CA LYS A 28 -41.57 -33.24 -5.83
C LYS A 28 -41.96 -32.76 -7.22
N SER A 29 -41.04 -32.82 -8.18
CA SER A 29 -41.23 -33.53 -9.46
C SER A 29 -39.92 -33.58 -10.27
N SER A 30 -39.45 -34.75 -10.47
CA SER A 30 -39.19 -35.61 -11.64
C SER A 30 -38.04 -35.22 -12.57
N SER A 31 -37.05 -36.09 -12.55
CA SER A 31 -36.30 -36.81 -13.61
C SER A 31 -35.76 -36.01 -14.82
N GLY A 32 -34.45 -36.19 -15.03
CA GLY A 32 -33.87 -36.14 -16.36
C GLY A 32 -32.39 -35.83 -16.41
N ASP A 33 -31.63 -36.86 -16.67
CA ASP A 33 -30.33 -36.96 -17.34
C ASP A 33 -29.05 -36.28 -16.80
N ALA A 34 -28.10 -37.15 -16.57
CA ALA A 34 -26.69 -36.88 -16.36
C ALA A 34 -26.05 -36.33 -17.65
N ASP A 35 -25.51 -35.12 -17.58
CA ASP A 35 -24.45 -34.69 -18.50
C ASP A 35 -23.20 -34.27 -17.71
N LYS A 36 -22.10 -34.95 -18.04
CA LYS A 36 -20.78 -34.65 -17.50
C LYS A 36 -20.24 -33.42 -18.23
N GLY A 37 -20.55 -32.26 -17.71
CA GLY A 37 -19.99 -30.98 -18.17
C GLY A 37 -18.90 -30.52 -17.24
N ASN A 38 -17.71 -30.41 -17.78
CA ASN A 38 -16.51 -29.82 -17.18
C ASN A 38 -16.79 -28.36 -16.77
N GLY A 39 -17.20 -28.14 -15.52
CA GLY A 39 -17.56 -26.82 -15.01
C GLY A 39 -16.31 -26.05 -14.57
N GLN A 40 -15.64 -25.39 -15.52
CA GLN A 40 -14.87 -24.20 -15.18
C GLN A 40 -15.88 -23.12 -14.74
N THR A 41 -15.92 -22.83 -13.44
CA THR A 41 -16.59 -21.63 -12.95
C THR A 41 -15.85 -20.42 -13.52
N SER A 42 -16.43 -19.82 -14.55
CA SER A 42 -16.04 -18.48 -14.99
C SER A 42 -16.37 -17.52 -13.85
N GLU A 43 -15.39 -17.18 -13.02
CA GLU A 43 -15.49 -15.98 -12.20
C GLU A 43 -15.80 -14.82 -13.16
N GLN A 44 -16.92 -14.14 -12.93
CA GLN A 44 -17.29 -12.95 -13.70
C GLN A 44 -16.15 -11.94 -13.53
N LEU A 45 -15.40 -11.72 -14.60
CA LEU A 45 -14.39 -10.66 -14.67
C LEU A 45 -15.11 -9.34 -14.31
N ALA A 46 -14.62 -8.65 -13.28
CA ALA A 46 -15.16 -7.36 -12.90
C ALA A 46 -14.97 -6.40 -14.11
N SER A 47 -16.04 -5.67 -14.47
CA SER A 47 -15.94 -4.67 -15.53
C SER A 47 -15.08 -3.50 -15.05
N SER A 48 -14.10 -3.11 -15.85
CA SER A 48 -13.23 -1.94 -15.58
C SER A 48 -13.96 -0.60 -15.83
N GLY A 49 -15.18 -0.65 -16.39
CA GLY A 49 -15.89 0.53 -16.91
C GLY A 49 -15.35 1.02 -18.27
N ASN A 50 -14.39 0.30 -18.86
CA ASN A 50 -13.82 0.57 -20.16
C ASN A 50 -13.84 -0.72 -21.00
N GLU A 51 -14.73 -0.78 -22.01
CA GLU A 51 -14.92 -1.98 -22.84
C GLU A 51 -13.63 -2.49 -23.49
N LYS A 52 -12.73 -1.58 -23.86
CA LYS A 52 -11.44 -1.92 -24.46
C LYS A 52 -10.55 -2.66 -23.45
N ILE A 53 -10.48 -2.19 -22.22
CA ILE A 53 -9.69 -2.84 -21.15
C ILE A 53 -10.36 -4.19 -20.80
N ASP A 54 -11.68 -4.25 -20.69
CA ASP A 54 -12.41 -5.50 -20.42
C ASP A 54 -12.17 -6.57 -21.49
N GLN A 55 -12.03 -6.16 -22.76
CA GLN A 55 -11.65 -7.08 -23.85
C GLN A 55 -10.20 -7.60 -23.67
N LEU A 56 -9.26 -6.75 -23.26
CA LEU A 56 -7.88 -7.14 -23.01
C LEU A 56 -7.75 -8.15 -21.87
N TYR A 57 -8.61 -8.06 -20.82
CA TYR A 57 -8.62 -9.06 -19.75
C TYR A 57 -9.04 -10.44 -20.27
N LYS A 58 -9.98 -10.53 -21.20
CA LYS A 58 -10.36 -11.80 -21.82
C LYS A 58 -9.22 -12.37 -22.66
N GLU A 59 -8.49 -11.51 -23.37
CA GLU A 59 -7.33 -11.92 -24.19
C GLU A 59 -6.19 -12.45 -23.32
N VAL A 60 -5.87 -11.80 -22.20
CA VAL A 60 -4.74 -12.17 -21.34
C VAL A 60 -5.03 -13.36 -20.42
N ALA A 61 -6.29 -13.66 -20.15
CA ALA A 61 -6.70 -14.59 -19.07
C ALA A 61 -6.06 -15.97 -19.14
N ASN A 62 -5.74 -16.46 -20.35
CA ASN A 62 -5.16 -17.78 -20.58
C ASN A 62 -3.68 -17.73 -20.97
N LEU A 63 -3.07 -16.54 -21.01
CA LEU A 63 -1.67 -16.39 -21.37
C LEU A 63 -0.75 -16.64 -20.17
N GLN A 64 0.48 -17.08 -20.44
CA GLN A 64 1.49 -17.31 -19.43
C GLN A 64 2.92 -17.16 -19.99
N GLY A 65 3.88 -16.87 -19.10
CA GLY A 65 5.30 -16.78 -19.46
C GLY A 65 5.52 -15.82 -20.63
N GLU A 66 6.21 -16.28 -21.66
CA GLU A 66 6.56 -15.51 -22.86
C GLU A 66 5.33 -14.94 -23.60
N GLU A 67 4.19 -15.65 -23.61
CA GLU A 67 2.99 -15.18 -24.29
C GLU A 67 2.37 -13.99 -23.50
N ALA A 68 2.32 -14.08 -22.17
CA ALA A 68 1.88 -12.99 -21.33
C ALA A 68 2.83 -11.79 -21.42
N LEU A 69 4.15 -12.03 -21.44
CA LEU A 69 5.15 -10.97 -21.61
C LEU A 69 4.93 -10.21 -22.92
N LYS A 70 4.83 -10.90 -24.06
CA LYS A 70 4.57 -10.26 -25.38
C LYS A 70 3.26 -9.49 -25.40
N PHE A 71 2.25 -10.00 -24.70
CA PHE A 71 0.98 -9.29 -24.56
C PHE A 71 1.16 -7.97 -23.81
N PHE A 72 1.88 -7.97 -22.68
CA PHE A 72 2.16 -6.77 -21.88
C PHE A 72 3.00 -5.74 -22.66
N GLU A 73 4.03 -6.18 -23.38
CA GLU A 73 4.83 -5.33 -24.27
C GLU A 73 3.99 -4.68 -25.37
N GLY A 74 2.94 -5.39 -25.83
CA GLY A 74 2.05 -4.94 -26.90
C GLY A 74 0.98 -3.92 -26.47
N LEU A 75 0.77 -3.62 -25.20
CA LEU A 75 -0.34 -2.78 -24.71
C LEU A 75 -0.34 -1.37 -25.33
N LYS A 76 0.83 -0.74 -25.45
CA LYS A 76 0.95 0.57 -26.12
C LYS A 76 0.52 0.52 -27.59
N SER A 77 0.92 -0.53 -28.33
CA SER A 77 0.55 -0.72 -29.73
C SER A 77 -0.94 -1.07 -29.91
N LYS A 78 -1.60 -1.58 -28.87
CA LYS A 78 -3.05 -1.75 -28.80
C LYS A 78 -3.76 -0.42 -28.54
N GLY A 79 -3.02 0.70 -28.46
CA GLY A 79 -3.55 2.07 -28.36
C GLY A 79 -3.93 2.50 -26.94
N LEU A 80 -3.32 1.92 -25.90
CA LEU A 80 -3.48 2.39 -24.54
C LEU A 80 -2.47 3.52 -24.25
N ASN A 81 -2.92 4.55 -23.53
CA ASN A 81 -2.03 5.54 -22.92
C ASN A 81 -1.47 5.03 -21.59
N ASP A 82 -0.56 5.78 -20.97
CA ASP A 82 0.13 5.35 -19.75
C ASP A 82 -0.83 5.12 -18.58
N ALA A 83 -1.84 5.96 -18.41
CA ALA A 83 -2.85 5.80 -17.37
C ALA A 83 -3.71 4.54 -17.60
N GLU A 84 -4.09 4.26 -18.85
CA GLU A 84 -4.84 3.05 -19.23
C GLU A 84 -3.99 1.79 -19.06
N ILE A 85 -2.68 1.83 -19.35
CA ILE A 85 -1.77 0.72 -19.10
C ILE A 85 -1.66 0.46 -17.61
N LEU A 86 -1.46 1.50 -16.79
CA LEU A 86 -1.42 1.34 -15.34
C LEU A 86 -2.73 0.77 -14.81
N LYS A 87 -3.86 1.30 -15.26
CA LYS A 87 -5.18 0.79 -14.89
C LYS A 87 -5.35 -0.68 -15.28
N PHE A 88 -4.88 -1.08 -16.47
CA PHE A 88 -4.88 -2.48 -16.88
C PHE A 88 -4.14 -3.37 -15.88
N PHE A 89 -2.96 -2.97 -15.40
CA PHE A 89 -2.20 -3.76 -14.43
C PHE A 89 -2.79 -3.73 -13.02
N ILE A 90 -3.38 -2.62 -12.60
CA ILE A 90 -4.09 -2.51 -11.31
C ILE A 90 -5.25 -3.51 -11.25
N ASP A 91 -6.08 -3.52 -12.28
CA ASP A 91 -7.28 -4.35 -12.34
C ASP A 91 -7.03 -5.74 -12.97
N LEU A 92 -5.75 -6.07 -13.22
CA LEU A 92 -5.35 -7.35 -13.81
C LEU A 92 -5.93 -8.52 -12.98
N PRO A 93 -6.66 -9.46 -13.61
CA PRO A 93 -7.19 -10.61 -12.90
C PRO A 93 -6.05 -11.54 -12.43
N LEU A 94 -6.27 -12.24 -11.33
CA LEU A 94 -5.34 -13.26 -10.86
C LEU A 94 -5.28 -14.42 -11.85
N SER A 95 -4.10 -14.72 -12.38
CA SER A 95 -3.91 -15.86 -13.26
C SER A 95 -3.75 -17.17 -12.47
N GLN A 96 -4.22 -18.27 -13.05
CA GLN A 96 -3.97 -19.62 -12.52
C GLN A 96 -2.72 -20.27 -13.13
N ALA A 97 -1.99 -19.55 -13.98
CA ALA A 97 -0.75 -20.05 -14.60
C ALA A 97 0.33 -20.37 -13.55
N ASN A 98 0.50 -19.49 -12.56
CA ASN A 98 1.35 -19.76 -11.40
C ASN A 98 0.49 -20.22 -10.21
N LYS A 99 0.35 -21.54 -10.05
CA LYS A 99 -0.51 -22.15 -9.01
C LYS A 99 -0.07 -21.82 -7.60
N GLN A 100 1.24 -21.69 -7.35
CA GLN A 100 1.77 -21.33 -6.03
C GLN A 100 1.32 -19.92 -5.65
N ILE A 101 1.53 -18.95 -6.53
CA ILE A 101 1.14 -17.55 -6.29
C ILE A 101 -0.37 -17.42 -6.17
N ALA A 102 -1.13 -18.11 -7.01
CA ALA A 102 -2.58 -18.12 -6.92
C ALA A 102 -3.09 -18.69 -5.59
N GLN A 103 -2.40 -19.70 -5.05
CA GLN A 103 -2.73 -20.26 -3.75
C GLN A 103 -2.37 -19.29 -2.61
N ILE A 104 -1.17 -18.69 -2.63
CA ILE A 104 -0.77 -17.66 -1.64
C ILE A 104 -1.78 -16.50 -1.63
N TYR A 105 -2.19 -16.02 -2.81
CA TYR A 105 -3.16 -14.94 -2.94
C TYR A 105 -4.49 -15.25 -2.25
N LYS A 106 -4.96 -16.49 -2.38
CA LYS A 106 -6.18 -16.98 -1.75
C LYS A 106 -6.04 -17.13 -0.24
N ASP A 107 -4.99 -17.82 0.20
CA ASP A 107 -4.77 -18.18 1.61
C ASP A 107 -4.61 -16.92 2.49
N GLU A 108 -3.98 -15.88 1.95
CA GLU A 108 -3.81 -14.60 2.65
C GLU A 108 -5.00 -13.65 2.48
N GLY A 109 -6.02 -14.02 1.72
CA GLY A 109 -7.26 -13.25 1.58
C GLY A 109 -7.10 -11.89 0.86
N PHE A 110 -6.11 -11.73 0.00
CA PHE A 110 -5.84 -10.45 -0.71
C PHE A 110 -7.01 -9.94 -1.53
N GLU A 111 -7.88 -10.82 -2.01
CA GLU A 111 -9.11 -10.45 -2.72
C GLU A 111 -10.06 -9.61 -1.86
N MET A 112 -10.14 -9.91 -0.56
CA MET A 112 -10.94 -9.14 0.38
C MET A 112 -10.40 -7.72 0.54
N TYR A 113 -9.09 -7.58 0.71
CA TYR A 113 -8.44 -6.26 0.81
C TYR A 113 -8.61 -5.45 -0.48
N SER A 114 -8.43 -6.08 -1.64
CA SER A 114 -8.63 -5.43 -2.94
C SER A 114 -10.06 -4.95 -3.13
N LYS A 115 -11.07 -5.72 -2.69
CA LYS A 115 -12.49 -5.34 -2.77
C LYS A 115 -12.91 -4.28 -1.78
N SER A 116 -12.31 -4.28 -0.59
CA SER A 116 -12.61 -3.30 0.47
C SER A 116 -11.83 -1.99 0.32
N TYR A 117 -10.82 -1.96 -0.54
CA TYR A 117 -10.03 -0.76 -0.77
C TYR A 117 -10.93 0.36 -1.31
N PRO A 118 -10.75 1.60 -0.84
CA PRO A 118 -11.57 2.73 -1.28
C PRO A 118 -11.59 2.85 -2.80
N LYS A 119 -12.79 2.98 -3.36
CA LYS A 119 -13.02 3.25 -4.78
C LYS A 119 -13.44 4.70 -4.98
N GLY A 120 -12.89 5.59 -4.16
CA GLY A 120 -13.19 7.00 -4.20
C GLY A 120 -12.69 7.65 -5.49
N GLU A 121 -12.96 8.94 -5.63
CA GLU A 121 -12.44 9.72 -6.73
C GLU A 121 -10.93 9.55 -6.79
N THR A 122 -10.49 8.87 -7.83
CA THR A 122 -9.09 8.85 -8.18
C THR A 122 -8.87 10.08 -9.03
N TYR A 123 -8.02 10.95 -8.59
CA TYR A 123 -7.52 12.04 -9.43
C TYR A 123 -6.58 11.45 -10.50
N GLN A 124 -7.12 10.56 -11.35
CA GLN A 124 -6.36 9.81 -12.36
C GLN A 124 -5.82 10.69 -13.47
N ASP A 125 -6.45 11.86 -13.69
CA ASP A 125 -6.06 12.83 -14.71
C ASP A 125 -5.04 13.84 -14.23
N PHE A 126 -4.50 13.68 -13.02
CA PHE A 126 -3.48 14.55 -12.51
C PHE A 126 -2.17 14.29 -13.26
N GLU A 127 -1.80 15.23 -14.11
CA GLU A 127 -0.47 15.23 -14.70
C GLU A 127 0.54 15.69 -13.66
N TRP A 128 1.32 14.78 -13.13
CA TRP A 128 2.43 15.08 -12.23
C TRP A 128 3.36 16.16 -12.76
N THR A 129 3.57 16.18 -14.07
CA THR A 129 4.35 17.21 -14.77
C THR A 129 3.71 18.59 -14.77
N LYS A 130 2.42 18.67 -14.56
CA LYS A 130 1.65 19.92 -14.40
C LYS A 130 1.32 20.22 -12.94
N GLY A 131 1.65 19.27 -12.04
CA GLY A 131 1.41 19.43 -10.62
C GLY A 131 1.89 20.79 -10.18
N SER A 132 0.99 21.64 -9.87
CA SER A 132 1.00 22.95 -9.24
C SER A 132 2.23 23.86 -9.44
N GLY A 133 3.27 23.46 -10.11
CA GLY A 133 4.56 24.18 -10.15
C GLY A 133 5.20 24.34 -8.78
N THR A 134 4.70 23.62 -7.79
CA THR A 134 5.08 23.71 -6.40
C THR A 134 6.12 22.65 -6.11
N LYS A 135 7.35 23.07 -6.07
CA LYS A 135 8.48 22.20 -5.79
C LYS A 135 8.67 22.11 -4.29
N ILE A 136 8.73 20.89 -3.76
CA ILE A 136 9.08 20.66 -2.38
C ILE A 136 10.58 20.83 -2.26
N THR A 137 11.00 21.82 -1.50
CA THR A 137 12.39 22.00 -1.12
C THR A 137 12.58 21.44 0.28
N GLY A 138 13.26 20.30 0.38
CA GLY A 138 13.48 19.66 1.66
C GLY A 138 14.93 19.71 2.13
N PRO A 139 15.26 19.25 3.31
CA PRO A 139 14.45 18.51 4.24
C PRO A 139 13.38 19.43 4.82
N PHE A 140 12.15 19.09 4.67
CA PHE A 140 10.91 19.71 5.12
C PHE A 140 11.10 20.89 6.10
N SER A 141 11.71 22.00 5.64
CA SER A 141 11.65 23.22 6.41
C SER A 141 10.23 23.74 6.30
N LYS A 142 9.64 24.16 7.41
CA LYS A 142 8.27 24.69 7.47
C LYS A 142 7.94 25.77 6.44
N ASN A 143 8.96 26.41 5.87
CA ASN A 143 8.83 27.53 4.97
C ASN A 143 8.82 27.15 3.49
N ASP A 144 9.23 25.91 3.15
CA ASP A 144 9.48 25.49 1.78
C ASP A 144 8.64 24.31 1.33
N LEU A 145 7.77 23.79 2.22
CA LEU A 145 6.91 22.66 1.92
C LEU A 145 5.81 23.08 0.97
N LYS A 146 6.04 22.88 -0.31
CA LYS A 146 5.04 23.05 -1.35
C LYS A 146 4.67 21.69 -1.85
N LEU A 147 3.43 21.31 -1.61
CA LEU A 147 2.95 19.96 -1.89
C LEU A 147 2.60 19.81 -3.35
N ALA A 148 2.94 18.67 -3.90
CA ALA A 148 2.53 18.28 -5.23
C ALA A 148 1.00 18.23 -5.40
N PHE A 149 0.26 18.19 -4.30
CA PHE A 149 -1.19 18.06 -4.25
C PHE A 149 -1.93 19.28 -3.68
N THR A 150 -1.31 20.45 -3.62
CA THR A 150 -1.95 21.64 -3.01
C THR A 150 -3.27 22.04 -3.66
N ASP A 151 -3.45 21.73 -4.94
CA ASP A 151 -4.66 22.11 -5.68
C ASP A 151 -5.84 21.16 -5.46
N TYR A 152 -5.62 20.03 -4.78
CA TYR A 152 -6.66 19.03 -4.58
C TYR A 152 -7.56 19.47 -3.46
N ILE A 153 -7.76 19.76 -2.58
CA ILE A 153 -8.72 20.16 -1.55
C ILE A 153 -8.35 21.58 -1.15
N PRO A 154 -8.78 22.58 -1.92
CA PRO A 154 -8.38 23.95 -1.64
C PRO A 154 -8.86 24.37 -0.26
N LEU A 155 -7.93 24.92 0.50
CA LEU A 155 -8.20 25.57 1.78
C LEU A 155 -7.31 26.83 1.86
N PRO A 156 -7.91 28.03 1.78
CA PRO A 156 -7.16 29.27 1.85
C PRO A 156 -6.45 29.43 3.20
N GLU A 157 -5.25 30.02 3.18
CA GLU A 157 -4.53 30.37 4.41
C GLU A 157 -5.30 31.38 5.26
N GLY A 158 -5.08 31.37 6.57
CA GLY A 158 -5.77 32.22 7.53
C GLY A 158 -6.75 31.46 8.41
N PRO A 159 -7.67 32.11 9.11
CA PRO A 159 -8.62 31.43 9.95
C PRO A 159 -9.62 30.61 9.14
N VAL A 160 -9.91 29.35 9.56
CA VAL A 160 -10.94 28.53 8.94
C VAL A 160 -12.31 28.82 9.55
N GLY A 161 -13.37 28.71 8.73
CA GLY A 161 -14.76 28.85 9.18
C GLY A 161 -15.02 30.15 9.95
N ASP A 162 -15.52 30.03 11.19
CA ASP A 162 -15.68 31.17 12.08
C ASP A 162 -14.32 31.60 12.67
N ALA A 163 -13.83 32.76 12.27
CA ALA A 163 -12.54 33.29 12.70
C ALA A 163 -12.44 33.52 14.23
N ASN A 164 -13.56 33.64 14.93
CA ASN A 164 -13.59 33.79 16.39
C ASN A 164 -13.62 32.47 17.14
N LYS A 165 -13.89 31.36 16.44
CA LYS A 165 -13.88 30.02 17.02
C LYS A 165 -12.47 29.43 16.95
N LYS A 166 -12.02 28.79 18.05
CA LYS A 166 -10.85 27.93 18.04
C LYS A 166 -11.28 26.51 17.73
N TYR A 167 -10.60 25.87 16.79
CA TYR A 167 -10.80 24.47 16.42
C TYR A 167 -9.69 23.63 17.05
N ASN A 168 -10.07 22.71 17.94
CA ASN A 168 -9.15 21.79 18.60
C ASN A 168 -9.13 20.48 17.83
N ILE A 169 -8.01 20.13 17.22
CA ILE A 169 -7.86 18.94 16.40
C ILE A 169 -6.93 17.94 17.10
N GLY A 170 -7.45 16.73 17.34
CA GLY A 170 -6.65 15.61 17.79
C GLY A 170 -5.95 14.93 16.60
N VAL A 171 -4.70 14.56 16.78
CA VAL A 171 -3.96 13.73 15.83
C VAL A 171 -3.43 12.53 16.58
N VAL A 172 -3.91 11.33 16.27
CA VAL A 172 -3.38 10.09 16.83
C VAL A 172 -2.61 9.32 15.76
N PHE A 173 -1.46 8.86 16.17
CA PHE A 173 -0.41 8.36 15.32
C PHE A 173 0.23 7.13 15.97
N HIS A 174 0.62 6.12 15.19
CA HIS A 174 1.09 4.87 15.79
C HIS A 174 2.56 4.87 16.22
N GLY A 175 3.40 5.74 15.66
CA GLY A 175 4.79 5.81 16.08
C GLY A 175 5.72 6.50 15.08
N PHE A 176 6.97 6.73 15.47
CA PHE A 176 7.98 7.48 14.71
C PHE A 176 9.22 6.63 14.40
N SER A 177 9.06 5.40 13.92
CA SER A 177 10.17 4.46 13.70
C SER A 177 11.06 4.79 12.49
N HIS A 178 10.57 5.57 11.53
CA HIS A 178 11.32 5.91 10.31
C HIS A 178 10.89 7.26 9.70
N PRO A 179 11.70 7.85 8.80
CA PRO A 179 11.49 9.21 8.28
C PRO A 179 10.13 9.44 7.61
N TRP A 180 9.56 8.44 6.94
CA TRP A 180 8.27 8.57 6.28
C TRP A 180 7.17 8.96 7.28
N LEU A 181 7.16 8.31 8.45
CA LEU A 181 6.17 8.56 9.50
C LEU A 181 6.35 9.95 10.12
N ILE A 182 7.59 10.39 10.33
CA ILE A 182 7.90 11.74 10.83
C ILE A 182 7.38 12.78 9.85
N ASN A 183 7.66 12.60 8.56
CA ASN A 183 7.24 13.51 7.50
C ASN A 183 5.71 13.57 7.34
N TRP A 184 5.02 12.46 7.58
CA TRP A 184 3.56 12.42 7.60
C TRP A 184 3.00 13.35 8.69
N ALA A 185 3.50 13.23 9.92
CA ALA A 185 3.07 14.07 11.04
C ALA A 185 3.42 15.55 10.82
N ASP A 186 4.61 15.82 10.29
CA ASP A 186 5.04 17.18 9.95
C ASP A 186 4.18 17.80 8.84
N SER A 187 3.75 17.01 7.86
CA SER A 187 2.84 17.44 6.80
C SER A 187 1.48 17.88 7.34
N ALA A 188 0.87 17.09 8.24
CA ALA A 188 -0.38 17.46 8.91
C ALA A 188 -0.23 18.75 9.73
N LYS A 189 0.87 18.86 10.48
CA LYS A 189 1.16 20.03 11.29
C LYS A 189 1.40 21.28 10.43
N TRP A 190 2.16 21.14 9.37
CA TRP A 190 2.43 22.24 8.44
C TRP A 190 1.13 22.83 7.85
N GLU A 191 0.16 21.99 7.48
CA GLU A 191 -1.13 22.48 7.00
C GLU A 191 -1.87 23.22 8.11
N ALA A 192 -1.95 22.65 9.31
CA ALA A 192 -2.64 23.27 10.42
C ALA A 192 -2.02 24.62 10.85
N ASP A 193 -0.70 24.75 10.79
CA ASP A 193 0.03 25.97 11.17
C ASP A 193 -0.31 27.18 10.26
N LYS A 194 -0.93 26.96 9.08
CA LYS A 194 -1.42 28.06 8.20
C LYS A 194 -2.69 28.73 8.72
N HIS A 195 -3.35 28.09 9.68
CA HIS A 195 -4.68 28.48 10.16
C HIS A 195 -4.61 28.97 11.59
N SER A 196 -4.70 30.29 11.77
CA SER A 196 -4.45 30.95 13.07
C SER A 196 -5.41 30.55 14.21
N ASN A 197 -6.56 29.99 13.87
CA ASN A 197 -7.58 29.53 14.84
C ASN A 197 -7.63 28.00 14.99
N VAL A 198 -6.65 27.26 14.48
CA VAL A 198 -6.51 25.82 14.64
C VAL A 198 -5.47 25.49 15.73
N GLN A 199 -5.79 24.58 16.62
CA GLN A 199 -4.90 24.04 17.64
C GLN A 199 -4.78 22.54 17.48
N LEU A 200 -3.53 22.02 17.32
CA LEU A 200 -3.26 20.59 17.23
C LEU A 200 -2.85 20.02 18.60
N ASN A 201 -3.37 18.83 18.87
CA ASN A 201 -2.89 17.93 19.91
C ASN A 201 -2.42 16.63 19.23
N VAL A 202 -1.11 16.48 19.01
CA VAL A 202 -0.50 15.31 18.36
C VAL A 202 -0.06 14.34 19.45
N GLN A 203 -0.52 13.09 19.38
CA GLN A 203 -0.21 12.03 20.33
C GLN A 203 0.36 10.81 19.62
N ASP A 204 1.45 10.28 20.17
CA ASP A 204 2.15 9.09 19.72
C ASP A 204 1.69 7.86 20.52
N ALA A 205 1.23 6.84 19.83
CA ALA A 205 0.82 5.57 20.42
C ALA A 205 1.98 4.58 20.63
N GLU A 206 3.20 4.90 20.18
CA GLU A 206 4.40 4.07 20.37
C GLU A 206 4.21 2.61 19.90
N PHE A 207 3.52 2.43 18.77
CA PHE A 207 3.16 1.13 18.19
C PHE A 207 2.28 0.23 19.09
N ASP A 208 1.62 0.80 20.11
CA ASP A 208 0.70 0.09 21.01
C ASP A 208 -0.77 0.43 20.66
N ASN A 209 -1.53 -0.58 20.21
CA ASN A 209 -2.95 -0.45 19.88
C ASN A 209 -3.83 -0.05 21.08
N ASN A 210 -3.46 -0.46 22.30
CA ASN A 210 -4.23 -0.07 23.51
C ASN A 210 -3.96 1.40 23.85
N LYS A 211 -2.73 1.85 23.72
CA LYS A 211 -2.37 3.26 23.88
C LYS A 211 -3.07 4.12 22.82
N TRP A 212 -3.10 3.66 21.57
CA TRP A 212 -3.81 4.33 20.48
C TRP A 212 -5.31 4.49 20.83
N ALA A 213 -5.97 3.42 21.29
CA ALA A 213 -7.37 3.47 21.72
C ALA A 213 -7.57 4.42 22.90
N SER A 214 -6.66 4.43 23.87
CA SER A 214 -6.73 5.34 25.04
C SER A 214 -6.56 6.81 24.65
N ILE A 215 -5.73 7.09 23.65
CA ILE A 215 -5.59 8.45 23.08
C ILE A 215 -6.90 8.89 22.43
N MET A 216 -7.54 8.01 21.64
CA MET A 216 -8.84 8.29 21.05
C MET A 216 -9.90 8.60 22.11
N ASP A 217 -9.98 7.79 23.18
CA ASP A 217 -10.91 8.02 24.29
C ASP A 217 -10.61 9.35 25.03
N THR A 218 -9.34 9.74 25.12
CA THR A 218 -8.93 11.04 25.65
C THR A 218 -9.45 12.19 24.78
N PHE A 219 -9.31 12.09 23.46
CA PHE A 219 -9.84 13.12 22.55
C PHE A 219 -11.36 13.22 22.60
N ILE A 220 -12.05 12.08 22.74
CA ILE A 220 -13.52 12.06 22.94
C ILE A 220 -13.89 12.80 24.25
N ALA A 221 -13.21 12.51 25.35
CA ALA A 221 -13.45 13.17 26.64
C ALA A 221 -13.16 14.68 26.59
N GLN A 222 -12.15 15.10 25.85
CA GLN A 222 -11.79 16.51 25.62
C GLN A 222 -12.75 17.22 24.65
N LYS A 223 -13.63 16.48 23.97
CA LYS A 223 -14.57 17.01 22.96
C LYS A 223 -13.86 17.83 21.90
N VAL A 224 -12.79 17.28 21.33
CA VAL A 224 -12.10 17.91 20.21
C VAL A 224 -13.06 18.09 19.02
N ASP A 225 -12.82 19.07 18.17
CA ASP A 225 -13.69 19.36 17.02
C ASP A 225 -13.56 18.30 15.92
N GLY A 226 -12.42 17.62 15.82
CA GLY A 226 -12.18 16.54 14.87
C GLY A 226 -10.89 15.79 15.16
N ILE A 227 -10.74 14.59 14.57
CA ILE A 227 -9.58 13.72 14.79
C ILE A 227 -9.01 13.28 13.45
N LEU A 228 -7.70 13.47 13.28
CA LEU A 228 -6.91 12.90 12.18
C LEU A 228 -6.18 11.66 12.69
N VAL A 229 -6.29 10.55 11.98
CA VAL A 229 -5.72 9.27 12.44
C VAL A 229 -4.80 8.64 11.41
N TRP A 230 -3.69 8.05 11.90
CA TRP A 230 -2.87 7.11 11.16
C TRP A 230 -2.88 5.75 11.89
N PRO A 231 -3.61 4.74 11.40
CA PRO A 231 -3.65 3.42 12.02
C PRO A 231 -2.51 2.53 11.52
N MET A 232 -1.89 1.75 12.40
CA MET A 232 -0.90 0.75 12.00
C MET A 232 -1.56 -0.44 11.30
N VAL A 233 -2.65 -0.95 11.88
CA VAL A 233 -3.47 -2.05 11.36
C VAL A 233 -4.95 -1.74 11.53
N GLU A 234 -5.81 -2.35 10.70
CA GLU A 234 -7.23 -1.97 10.63
C GLU A 234 -8.06 -2.39 11.85
N ALA A 235 -8.04 -3.68 12.17
CA ALA A 235 -9.04 -4.26 13.07
C ALA A 235 -9.10 -3.61 14.45
N PRO A 236 -8.01 -3.37 15.18
CA PRO A 236 -8.05 -2.80 16.52
C PRO A 236 -8.46 -1.31 16.53
N THR A 237 -8.39 -0.61 15.41
CA THR A 237 -8.71 0.82 15.33
C THR A 237 -10.19 1.08 15.06
N GLY A 238 -10.95 0.09 14.63
CA GLY A 238 -12.38 0.22 14.34
C GLY A 238 -13.22 0.69 15.56
N PRO A 239 -13.21 -0.03 16.69
CA PRO A 239 -14.03 0.33 17.85
C PRO A 239 -13.77 1.75 18.42
N PRO A 240 -12.52 2.23 18.61
CA PRO A 240 -12.27 3.60 19.05
C PRO A 240 -12.78 4.66 18.07
N VAL A 241 -12.63 4.43 16.77
CA VAL A 241 -13.16 5.33 15.72
C VAL A 241 -14.68 5.37 15.80
N THR A 242 -15.35 4.22 15.93
CA THR A 242 -16.81 4.17 16.06
C THR A 242 -17.28 4.98 17.28
N ARG A 243 -16.61 4.87 18.43
CA ARG A 243 -16.97 5.68 19.63
C ARG A 243 -16.82 7.19 19.40
N ALA A 244 -15.77 7.61 18.66
CA ALA A 244 -15.60 9.02 18.33
C ALA A 244 -16.74 9.55 17.44
N LEU A 245 -17.14 8.75 16.43
CA LEU A 245 -18.25 9.09 15.53
C LEU A 245 -19.59 9.13 16.29
N GLU A 246 -19.85 8.18 17.19
CA GLU A 246 -21.03 8.17 18.06
C GLU A 246 -21.07 9.39 19.01
N ALA A 247 -19.92 9.91 19.41
CA ALA A 247 -19.81 11.16 20.16
C ALA A 247 -19.97 12.42 19.29
N GLY A 248 -20.19 12.26 17.98
CA GLY A 248 -20.36 13.36 17.02
C GLY A 248 -19.06 14.01 16.59
N ILE A 249 -17.92 13.37 16.83
CA ILE A 249 -16.59 13.87 16.43
C ILE A 249 -16.20 13.25 15.09
N PRO A 250 -16.02 14.04 14.02
CA PRO A 250 -15.57 13.53 12.73
C PRO A 250 -14.14 12.98 12.81
N VAL A 251 -13.92 11.86 12.13
CA VAL A 251 -12.62 11.20 12.05
C VAL A 251 -12.20 11.07 10.60
N VAL A 252 -10.99 11.50 10.28
CA VAL A 252 -10.36 11.34 8.96
C VAL A 252 -9.15 10.42 9.10
N SER A 253 -9.13 9.30 8.38
CA SER A 253 -7.95 8.45 8.29
C SER A 253 -7.08 8.84 7.10
N VAL A 254 -5.77 8.77 7.29
CA VAL A 254 -4.81 9.07 6.24
C VAL A 254 -3.82 7.93 6.13
N ASP A 255 -3.47 7.55 4.91
CA ASP A 255 -2.62 6.45 4.51
C ASP A 255 -3.34 5.10 4.60
N ARG A 256 -3.56 4.57 5.78
CA ARG A 256 -4.19 3.27 6.00
C ARG A 256 -5.64 3.43 6.42
N THR A 257 -6.45 2.43 6.12
CA THR A 257 -7.85 2.41 6.53
C THR A 257 -7.99 1.95 7.99
N THR A 258 -9.14 2.23 8.59
CA THR A 258 -9.50 1.74 9.92
C THR A 258 -10.51 0.61 9.80
N GLY A 259 -10.71 -0.17 10.86
CA GLY A 259 -11.75 -1.20 10.90
C GLY A 259 -13.18 -0.65 11.03
N SER A 260 -13.37 0.67 11.09
CA SER A 260 -14.69 1.29 11.10
C SER A 260 -15.21 1.49 9.68
N LYS A 261 -16.46 1.07 9.42
CA LYS A 261 -17.12 1.26 8.12
C LYS A 261 -17.67 2.66 7.93
N ASP A 262 -17.93 3.36 9.04
CA ASP A 262 -18.65 4.64 9.07
C ASP A 262 -17.69 5.84 9.26
N ILE A 263 -16.43 5.67 8.94
CA ILE A 263 -15.44 6.75 9.03
C ILE A 263 -15.85 7.96 8.18
N THR A 264 -15.59 9.17 8.66
CA THR A 264 -16.03 10.40 7.98
C THR A 264 -15.34 10.59 6.63
N SER A 265 -14.04 10.37 6.57
CA SER A 265 -13.26 10.43 5.32
C SER A 265 -12.01 9.56 5.38
N ARG A 266 -11.57 9.08 4.22
CA ARG A 266 -10.34 8.31 4.03
C ARG A 266 -9.50 8.94 2.94
N ILE A 267 -8.25 9.24 3.27
CA ILE A 267 -7.26 9.72 2.32
C ILE A 267 -6.19 8.63 2.20
N THR A 268 -6.14 7.95 1.08
CA THR A 268 -5.22 6.83 0.86
C THR A 268 -4.32 7.07 -0.33
N GLY A 269 -3.19 6.39 -0.37
CA GLY A 269 -2.34 6.35 -1.56
C GLY A 269 -2.87 5.40 -2.62
N ASN A 270 -2.25 5.39 -3.78
CA ASN A 270 -2.57 4.41 -4.81
C ASN A 270 -1.76 3.11 -4.59
N PHE A 271 -2.02 2.42 -3.47
CA PHE A 271 -1.35 1.14 -3.13
C PHE A 271 -1.50 0.07 -4.23
N PRO A 272 -2.67 -0.04 -4.90
CA PRO A 272 -2.80 -0.94 -6.04
C PRO A 272 -1.76 -0.66 -7.13
N ALA A 273 -1.56 0.62 -7.47
CA ALA A 273 -0.57 1.02 -8.46
C ALA A 273 0.86 0.70 -8.01
N ASN A 274 1.21 0.98 -6.75
CA ASN A 274 2.54 0.68 -6.24
C ASN A 274 2.88 -0.81 -6.37
N GLY A 275 1.98 -1.68 -5.94
CA GLY A 275 2.17 -3.13 -6.05
C GLY A 275 2.25 -3.60 -7.51
N ALA A 276 1.33 -3.13 -8.36
CA ALA A 276 1.32 -3.46 -9.78
C ALA A 276 2.62 -3.01 -10.48
N GLN A 277 3.08 -1.78 -10.23
CA GLN A 277 4.32 -1.26 -10.80
C GLN A 277 5.55 -2.06 -10.36
N ALA A 278 5.66 -2.46 -9.09
CA ALA A 278 6.73 -3.32 -8.63
C ALA A 278 6.73 -4.67 -9.35
N GLY A 279 5.54 -5.26 -9.56
CA GLY A 279 5.37 -6.50 -10.33
C GLY A 279 5.73 -6.34 -11.81
N MET A 280 5.29 -5.24 -12.44
CA MET A 280 5.64 -4.90 -13.81
C MET A 280 7.17 -4.81 -13.99
N TYR A 281 7.83 -4.10 -13.07
CA TYR A 281 9.29 -3.98 -13.12
C TYR A 281 9.98 -5.31 -12.92
N ALA A 282 9.55 -6.12 -11.95
CA ALA A 282 10.13 -7.44 -11.70
C ALA A 282 10.13 -8.31 -12.96
N VAL A 283 8.99 -8.43 -13.62
CA VAL A 283 8.85 -9.21 -14.86
C VAL A 283 9.64 -8.62 -16.01
N TRP A 284 9.57 -7.32 -16.20
CA TRP A 284 10.34 -6.63 -17.24
C TRP A 284 11.85 -6.83 -17.06
N LYS A 285 12.35 -6.72 -15.82
CA LYS A 285 13.77 -6.93 -15.51
C LYS A 285 14.22 -8.35 -15.81
N LEU A 286 13.44 -9.36 -15.43
CA LEU A 286 13.72 -10.75 -15.75
C LEU A 286 13.73 -11.00 -17.27
N ALA A 287 12.78 -10.41 -17.99
CA ALA A 287 12.73 -10.47 -19.45
C ALA A 287 13.97 -9.84 -20.10
N GLN A 288 14.43 -8.67 -19.62
CA GLN A 288 15.67 -8.05 -20.09
C GLN A 288 16.92 -8.92 -19.83
N GLU A 289 16.88 -9.78 -18.83
CA GLU A 289 17.94 -10.74 -18.53
C GLU A 289 17.81 -12.06 -19.29
N GLY A 290 16.71 -12.24 -20.03
CA GLY A 290 16.44 -13.44 -20.84
C GLY A 290 16.03 -14.67 -20.03
N ASP A 291 15.60 -14.50 -18.79
CA ASP A 291 15.16 -15.60 -17.93
C ASP A 291 13.96 -15.17 -17.08
N LEU A 292 12.79 -15.75 -17.33
CA LEU A 292 11.55 -15.48 -16.60
C LEU A 292 11.40 -16.35 -15.31
N ASN A 293 12.48 -16.97 -14.85
CA ASN A 293 12.52 -17.71 -13.61
C ASN A 293 13.19 -16.88 -12.51
N ALA A 294 12.59 -16.87 -11.33
CA ALA A 294 13.18 -16.21 -10.17
C ALA A 294 12.65 -16.77 -8.87
N LYS A 295 13.48 -16.75 -7.83
CA LYS A 295 13.15 -17.09 -6.45
C LYS A 295 13.08 -15.81 -5.63
N ALA A 296 11.89 -15.47 -5.17
CA ALA A 296 11.61 -14.21 -4.48
C ALA A 296 11.34 -14.40 -2.99
N ILE A 297 11.85 -13.46 -2.19
CA ILE A 297 11.49 -13.25 -0.78
C ILE A 297 10.68 -11.97 -0.70
N MET A 298 9.61 -11.99 0.08
CA MET A 298 8.83 -10.81 0.39
C MET A 298 9.09 -10.38 1.84
N LEU A 299 9.52 -9.14 2.03
CA LEU A 299 9.61 -8.48 3.34
C LEU A 299 8.45 -7.50 3.43
N ARG A 300 7.62 -7.67 4.44
CA ARG A 300 6.27 -7.13 4.45
C ARG A 300 5.99 -6.40 5.75
N LYS A 301 5.19 -5.34 5.64
CA LYS A 301 4.66 -4.56 6.76
C LYS A 301 3.81 -5.42 7.71
N PRO A 302 3.38 -4.87 8.86
CA PRO A 302 2.59 -5.61 9.85
C PRO A 302 1.37 -6.30 9.23
N LEU A 303 1.13 -7.54 9.68
CA LEU A 303 -0.06 -8.29 9.28
C LEU A 303 -1.34 -7.52 9.67
N GLY A 304 -2.27 -7.37 8.72
CA GLY A 304 -3.49 -6.56 8.89
C GLY A 304 -3.31 -5.08 8.52
N SER A 305 -2.17 -4.73 7.94
CA SER A 305 -1.95 -3.42 7.32
C SER A 305 -2.55 -3.41 5.92
N THR A 306 -3.42 -2.43 5.63
CA THR A 306 -3.98 -2.22 4.27
C THR A 306 -2.88 -2.00 3.24
N ALA A 307 -1.87 -1.20 3.58
CA ALA A 307 -0.74 -0.93 2.69
C ALA A 307 0.00 -2.22 2.30
N ASP A 308 0.26 -3.11 3.27
CA ASP A 308 0.88 -4.40 3.01
C ASP A 308 0.03 -5.27 2.08
N ALA A 309 -1.22 -5.53 2.48
CA ALA A 309 -2.08 -6.48 1.78
C ALA A 309 -2.39 -6.05 0.35
N VAL A 310 -2.65 -4.75 0.12
CA VAL A 310 -2.99 -4.23 -1.21
C VAL A 310 -1.77 -4.19 -2.12
N ARG A 311 -0.62 -3.70 -1.64
CA ARG A 311 0.63 -3.68 -2.40
C ARG A 311 1.05 -5.10 -2.80
N THR A 312 1.09 -6.02 -1.83
CA THR A 312 1.46 -7.42 -2.06
C THR A 312 0.49 -8.12 -3.01
N GLY A 313 -0.81 -7.94 -2.82
CA GLY A 313 -1.82 -8.57 -3.67
C GLY A 313 -1.67 -8.16 -5.14
N HIS A 314 -1.43 -6.86 -5.43
CA HIS A 314 -1.26 -6.38 -6.79
C HIS A 314 0.09 -6.76 -7.40
N PHE A 315 1.15 -6.81 -6.60
CA PHE A 315 2.43 -7.39 -7.01
C PHE A 315 2.25 -8.85 -7.46
N LEU A 316 1.61 -9.67 -6.65
CA LEU A 316 1.38 -11.08 -6.92
C LEU A 316 0.46 -11.32 -8.14
N LYS A 317 -0.53 -10.44 -8.39
CA LYS A 317 -1.36 -10.54 -9.59
C LYS A 317 -0.53 -10.48 -10.87
N VAL A 318 0.43 -9.58 -10.95
CA VAL A 318 1.31 -9.50 -12.13
C VAL A 318 2.17 -10.75 -12.25
N LEU A 319 2.78 -11.19 -11.15
CA LEU A 319 3.64 -12.36 -11.15
C LEU A 319 2.89 -13.67 -11.41
N SER A 320 1.58 -13.71 -11.15
CA SER A 320 0.75 -14.92 -11.34
C SER A 320 0.72 -15.44 -12.79
N TYR A 321 1.05 -14.60 -13.75
CA TYR A 321 1.18 -14.97 -15.17
C TYR A 321 2.49 -15.69 -15.52
N PHE A 322 3.42 -15.77 -14.58
CA PHE A 322 4.78 -16.29 -14.81
C PHE A 322 5.05 -17.52 -13.93
N PRO A 323 4.82 -18.74 -14.46
CA PRO A 323 4.98 -19.99 -13.71
C PRO A 323 6.39 -20.24 -13.15
N GLY A 324 7.41 -19.62 -13.75
CA GLY A 324 8.81 -19.74 -13.33
C GLY A 324 9.20 -18.88 -12.12
N ILE A 325 8.30 -18.03 -11.62
CA ILE A 325 8.57 -17.22 -10.43
C ILE A 325 8.05 -17.96 -9.19
N GLU A 326 8.94 -18.19 -8.22
CA GLU A 326 8.64 -18.86 -6.96
C GLU A 326 8.75 -17.87 -5.80
N ILE A 327 7.73 -17.82 -4.93
CA ILE A 327 7.79 -17.11 -3.65
C ILE A 327 8.30 -18.08 -2.59
N LEU A 328 9.55 -17.93 -2.20
CA LEU A 328 10.19 -18.80 -1.20
C LEU A 328 9.62 -18.58 0.18
N LYS A 329 9.44 -17.32 0.58
CA LYS A 329 8.95 -16.95 1.91
C LYS A 329 8.46 -15.52 1.97
N SER A 330 7.45 -15.30 2.82
CA SER A 330 7.03 -13.98 3.30
C SER A 330 7.44 -13.82 4.76
N TYR A 331 7.96 -12.63 5.10
CA TYR A 331 8.27 -12.23 6.47
C TYR A 331 7.55 -10.93 6.75
N HIS A 332 6.93 -10.83 7.93
CA HIS A 332 6.34 -9.58 8.42
C HIS A 332 7.21 -8.97 9.51
N ASP A 333 7.22 -7.66 9.59
CA ASP A 333 7.79 -6.88 10.68
C ASP A 333 6.70 -6.01 11.35
N THR A 334 7.09 -5.16 12.30
CA THR A 334 6.20 -4.24 13.00
C THR A 334 6.43 -2.78 12.59
N ASP A 335 6.63 -2.53 11.29
CA ASP A 335 7.15 -1.26 10.74
C ASP A 335 8.56 -0.91 11.32
N SER A 336 9.37 -1.95 11.57
CA SER A 336 10.70 -1.84 12.14
C SER A 336 11.79 -2.27 11.16
N ARG A 337 12.70 -1.37 10.83
CA ARG A 337 13.86 -1.69 9.97
C ARG A 337 14.78 -2.73 10.59
N GLU A 338 14.89 -2.78 11.93
CA GLU A 338 15.69 -3.77 12.65
C GLU A 338 15.11 -5.18 12.52
N GLU A 339 13.78 -5.31 12.65
CA GLU A 339 13.10 -6.59 12.43
C GLU A 339 13.19 -7.02 10.97
N ALA A 340 12.97 -6.10 10.03
CA ALA A 340 13.12 -6.38 8.60
C ALA A 340 14.55 -6.84 8.26
N PHE A 341 15.57 -6.26 8.89
CA PHE A 341 16.96 -6.68 8.75
C PHE A 341 17.19 -8.10 9.27
N THR A 342 16.66 -8.43 10.45
CA THR A 342 16.74 -9.77 11.03
C THR A 342 16.03 -10.80 10.16
N ASN A 343 14.88 -10.44 9.59
CA ASN A 343 14.14 -11.26 8.64
C ASN A 343 14.95 -11.50 7.36
N ALA A 344 15.58 -10.45 6.81
CA ALA A 344 16.43 -10.56 5.63
C ALA A 344 17.65 -11.44 5.86
N GLN A 345 18.32 -11.32 7.02
CA GLN A 345 19.43 -12.19 7.40
C GLN A 345 18.99 -13.66 7.45
N SER A 346 17.84 -13.92 8.08
CA SER A 346 17.25 -15.27 8.17
C SER A 346 16.94 -15.84 6.79
N ALA A 347 16.39 -14.99 5.89
CA ALA A 347 16.10 -15.37 4.53
C ALA A 347 17.37 -15.72 3.74
N LEU A 348 18.43 -14.89 3.83
CA LEU A 348 19.69 -15.15 3.16
C LEU A 348 20.40 -16.41 3.65
N GLN A 349 20.22 -16.78 4.93
CA GLN A 349 20.75 -18.04 5.47
C GLN A 349 19.96 -19.25 4.99
N ALA A 350 18.62 -19.15 4.96
CA ALA A 350 17.75 -20.26 4.61
C ALA A 350 17.71 -20.52 3.09
N PHE A 351 17.89 -19.47 2.28
CA PHE A 351 17.73 -19.53 0.83
C PHE A 351 18.99 -19.02 0.11
N PRO A 352 19.98 -19.89 -0.12
CA PRO A 352 21.24 -19.48 -0.72
C PRO A 352 21.14 -19.04 -2.19
N ASP A 353 20.03 -19.34 -2.85
CA ASP A 353 19.77 -19.07 -4.27
C ASP A 353 18.63 -18.07 -4.50
N VAL A 354 18.40 -17.15 -3.53
CA VAL A 354 17.43 -16.07 -3.69
C VAL A 354 17.84 -15.12 -4.81
N ASP A 355 16.89 -14.82 -5.69
CA ASP A 355 17.10 -13.91 -6.83
C ASP A 355 16.57 -12.51 -6.57
N MET A 356 15.53 -12.37 -5.75
CA MET A 356 14.79 -11.13 -5.61
C MET A 356 14.31 -10.92 -4.17
N PHE A 357 14.43 -9.69 -3.69
CA PHE A 357 13.72 -9.19 -2.53
C PHE A 357 12.69 -8.14 -2.94
N PHE A 358 11.45 -8.35 -2.53
CA PHE A 358 10.40 -7.34 -2.60
C PHE A 358 10.13 -6.81 -1.20
N GLY A 359 10.45 -5.53 -0.98
CA GLY A 359 10.05 -4.77 0.21
C GLY A 359 8.73 -4.06 -0.04
N THR A 360 7.73 -4.26 0.82
CA THR A 360 6.46 -3.54 0.72
C THR A 360 6.58 -2.06 1.12
N GLY A 361 7.75 -1.66 1.61
CA GLY A 361 8.19 -0.29 1.82
C GLY A 361 9.70 -0.17 1.67
N ASP A 362 10.20 1.05 1.79
CA ASP A 362 11.62 1.35 1.65
C ASP A 362 12.47 0.72 2.75
N HIS A 363 11.99 0.73 3.99
CA HIS A 363 12.77 0.24 5.12
C HIS A 363 13.01 -1.27 5.05
N GLU A 364 12.05 -2.05 4.53
CA GLU A 364 12.21 -3.48 4.30
C GLU A 364 13.25 -3.75 3.18
N ALA A 365 13.15 -3.01 2.07
CA ALA A 365 14.10 -3.16 0.97
C ALA A 365 15.51 -2.71 1.36
N LEU A 366 15.65 -1.61 2.10
CA LEU A 366 16.93 -1.13 2.62
C LEU A 366 17.55 -2.12 3.61
N ALA A 367 16.73 -2.72 4.47
CA ALA A 367 17.16 -3.77 5.39
C ALA A 367 17.68 -5.01 4.65
N ALA A 368 16.98 -5.43 3.57
CA ALA A 368 17.42 -6.54 2.72
C ALA A 368 18.77 -6.25 2.04
N LEU A 369 18.94 -5.05 1.50
CA LEU A 369 20.19 -4.62 0.89
C LEU A 369 21.34 -4.62 1.89
N GLU A 370 21.11 -4.10 3.09
CA GLU A 370 22.10 -4.05 4.17
C GLU A 370 22.49 -5.47 4.60
N ALA A 371 21.53 -6.36 4.82
CA ALA A 371 21.77 -7.76 5.16
C ALA A 371 22.57 -8.47 4.06
N ALA A 372 22.27 -8.25 2.78
CA ALA A 372 23.00 -8.82 1.66
C ALA A 372 24.44 -8.29 1.56
N LYS A 373 24.66 -6.99 1.83
CA LYS A 373 26.00 -6.40 1.90
C LYS A 373 26.82 -7.03 3.02
N MET A 374 26.27 -7.12 4.24
CA MET A 374 26.96 -7.71 5.39
C MET A 374 27.28 -9.19 5.20
N ALA A 375 26.38 -9.92 4.55
CA ALA A 375 26.60 -11.33 4.22
C ALA A 375 27.51 -11.55 3.00
N ASN A 376 27.99 -10.49 2.35
CA ASN A 376 28.73 -10.52 1.08
C ASN A 376 27.98 -11.28 -0.04
N ARG A 377 26.65 -11.06 -0.11
CA ARG A 377 25.70 -11.78 -0.94
C ARG A 377 25.06 -10.93 -2.05
N LEU A 378 25.53 -9.70 -2.30
CA LEU A 378 24.94 -8.82 -3.32
C LEU A 378 24.88 -9.47 -4.72
N ASN A 379 25.91 -10.20 -5.10
CA ASN A 379 26.04 -10.85 -6.42
C ASN A 379 25.90 -12.38 -6.30
N SER A 380 24.97 -12.86 -5.47
CA SER A 380 24.82 -14.29 -5.19
C SER A 380 23.76 -14.99 -6.01
N ARG A 381 23.11 -14.29 -6.95
CA ARG A 381 22.21 -14.92 -7.92
C ARG A 381 23.01 -15.85 -8.85
N LYS A 382 22.28 -16.77 -9.49
CA LYS A 382 22.81 -17.62 -10.52
C LYS A 382 23.63 -16.80 -11.53
N ASP A 383 24.75 -17.34 -11.94
CA ASP A 383 25.71 -16.70 -12.86
C ASP A 383 26.37 -15.42 -12.31
N GLY A 384 26.42 -15.25 -10.99
CA GLY A 384 27.04 -14.10 -10.34
C GLY A 384 26.28 -12.79 -10.50
N LYS A 385 25.03 -12.84 -10.92
CA LYS A 385 24.19 -11.65 -11.04
C LYS A 385 23.87 -11.06 -9.66
N LYS A 386 23.61 -9.75 -9.63
CA LYS A 386 23.16 -9.02 -8.46
C LYS A 386 21.74 -9.45 -8.08
N ILE A 387 21.47 -9.57 -6.78
CA ILE A 387 20.10 -9.72 -6.26
C ILE A 387 19.26 -8.51 -6.69
N ILE A 388 18.03 -8.76 -7.13
CA ILE A 388 17.05 -7.74 -7.49
C ILE A 388 16.41 -7.23 -6.21
N PHE A 389 16.50 -5.92 -5.96
CA PHE A 389 15.83 -5.26 -4.85
C PHE A 389 14.75 -4.33 -5.39
N LEU A 390 13.51 -4.56 -4.99
CA LEU A 390 12.35 -3.77 -5.34
C LEU A 390 11.83 -3.07 -4.09
N SER A 391 11.58 -1.76 -4.17
CA SER A 391 11.09 -0.98 -3.03
C SER A 391 9.86 -0.13 -3.38
N ILE A 392 9.08 0.15 -2.37
CA ILE A 392 7.93 1.06 -2.42
C ILE A 392 8.17 2.15 -1.37
N ASP A 393 7.50 3.27 -1.50
CA ASP A 393 7.66 4.54 -0.81
C ASP A 393 8.66 5.45 -1.54
N ASP A 394 9.06 6.61 -1.00
CA ASP A 394 9.90 7.55 -1.72
C ASP A 394 10.95 8.22 -0.83
N SER A 395 11.54 7.46 0.07
CA SER A 395 12.62 7.99 0.88
C SER A 395 13.85 8.35 0.02
N LYS A 396 14.49 9.45 0.38
CA LYS A 396 15.73 9.88 -0.26
C LYS A 396 16.79 8.78 -0.23
N GLU A 397 16.86 8.00 0.86
CA GLU A 397 17.80 6.90 1.02
C GLU A 397 17.55 5.83 -0.04
N ALA A 398 16.30 5.38 -0.22
CA ALA A 398 15.96 4.35 -1.19
C ALA A 398 16.17 4.81 -2.63
N VAL A 399 15.74 6.03 -2.98
CA VAL A 399 15.98 6.59 -4.32
C VAL A 399 17.47 6.75 -4.61
N THR A 400 18.29 7.05 -3.59
CA THR A 400 19.75 7.06 -3.75
C THR A 400 20.28 5.66 -4.09
N GLN A 401 19.71 4.58 -3.51
CA GLN A 401 20.11 3.22 -3.89
C GLN A 401 19.75 2.89 -5.35
N VAL A 402 18.64 3.45 -5.88
CA VAL A 402 18.32 3.35 -7.31
C VAL A 402 19.37 4.07 -8.16
N LYS A 403 19.74 5.30 -7.79
CA LYS A 403 20.79 6.07 -8.46
C LYS A 403 22.11 5.32 -8.50
N ASP A 404 22.49 4.69 -7.41
CA ASP A 404 23.75 3.94 -7.28
C ASP A 404 23.67 2.54 -7.93
N GLY A 405 22.52 2.18 -8.50
CA GLY A 405 22.29 0.88 -9.16
C GLY A 405 22.23 -0.29 -8.18
N LEU A 406 21.99 -0.03 -6.91
CA LEU A 406 21.83 -1.06 -5.88
C LEU A 406 20.38 -1.54 -5.77
N PHE A 407 19.41 -0.63 -5.82
CA PHE A 407 18.02 -0.99 -6.10
C PHE A 407 17.76 -0.97 -7.59
N GLU A 408 16.85 -1.82 -8.02
CA GLU A 408 16.41 -1.85 -9.42
C GLU A 408 15.34 -0.79 -9.69
N VAL A 409 14.41 -0.62 -8.75
CA VAL A 409 13.28 0.29 -8.86
C VAL A 409 12.84 0.77 -7.49
N ASN A 410 12.33 1.99 -7.45
CA ASN A 410 11.48 2.48 -6.38
C ASN A 410 10.12 2.87 -6.98
N THR A 411 9.02 2.45 -6.36
CA THR A 411 7.67 2.89 -6.71
C THR A 411 7.22 3.91 -5.68
N PRO A 412 7.30 5.22 -6.00
CA PRO A 412 7.13 6.26 -5.02
C PRO A 412 5.73 6.31 -4.40
N TYR A 413 5.70 6.60 -3.11
CA TYR A 413 4.52 6.92 -2.34
C TYR A 413 4.87 7.92 -1.27
N THR A 414 4.40 9.15 -1.43
CA THR A 414 4.81 10.26 -0.58
C THR A 414 4.09 10.27 0.78
N PRO A 415 4.78 10.62 1.89
CA PRO A 415 4.15 10.89 3.18
C PRO A 415 3.35 12.21 3.20
N LEU A 416 3.52 13.03 2.17
CA LEU A 416 2.91 14.36 2.06
C LEU A 416 1.45 14.28 1.60
N ILE A 417 0.68 13.46 2.28
CA ILE A 417 -0.77 13.28 2.09
C ILE A 417 -1.56 13.63 3.36
N ALA A 418 -0.86 13.78 4.48
CA ALA A 418 -1.53 14.12 5.73
C ALA A 418 -2.04 15.56 5.76
N ASP A 419 -1.45 16.45 4.98
CA ASP A 419 -1.97 17.80 4.74
C ASP A 419 -3.32 17.77 4.00
N ILE A 420 -3.49 16.87 3.02
CA ILE A 420 -4.76 16.66 2.34
C ILE A 420 -5.81 16.21 3.36
N GLY A 421 -5.47 15.23 4.19
CA GLY A 421 -6.34 14.78 5.28
C GLY A 421 -6.69 15.89 6.26
N MET A 422 -5.72 16.75 6.60
CA MET A 422 -5.94 17.90 7.46
C MET A 422 -6.89 18.91 6.81
N ARG A 423 -6.73 19.23 5.52
CA ARG A 423 -7.65 20.13 4.80
C ARG A 423 -9.07 19.59 4.76
N VAL A 424 -9.23 18.30 4.46
CA VAL A 424 -10.55 17.65 4.49
C VAL A 424 -11.16 17.75 5.88
N LEU A 425 -10.41 17.44 6.94
CA LEU A 425 -10.88 17.53 8.31
C LEU A 425 -11.27 18.96 8.69
N LEU A 426 -10.44 19.95 8.34
CA LEU A 426 -10.72 21.37 8.59
C LEU A 426 -11.96 21.86 7.84
N ASN A 427 -12.15 21.43 6.58
CA ASN A 427 -13.38 21.69 5.83
C ASN A 427 -14.62 21.11 6.53
N ILE A 428 -14.52 19.87 7.02
CA ILE A 428 -15.62 19.20 7.74
C ILE A 428 -15.98 19.95 9.02
N VAL A 429 -15.02 20.26 9.88
CA VAL A 429 -15.28 20.89 11.19
C VAL A 429 -15.69 22.37 11.06
N SER A 430 -15.24 23.04 10.04
CA SER A 430 -15.63 24.43 9.73
C SER A 430 -16.87 24.51 8.86
N LYS A 431 -17.33 23.41 8.28
CA LYS A 431 -18.44 23.30 7.33
C LYS A 431 -18.23 24.15 6.07
N THR A 432 -17.01 24.16 5.56
CA THR A 432 -16.60 24.91 4.36
C THR A 432 -15.87 23.99 3.38
N GLY A 433 -15.80 24.38 2.12
CA GLY A 433 -15.00 23.68 1.11
C GLY A 433 -15.45 22.26 0.78
N GLU A 434 -14.54 21.49 0.22
CA GLU A 434 -14.77 20.10 -0.22
C GLU A 434 -14.59 19.10 0.93
N MET A 435 -15.50 18.13 1.00
CA MET A 435 -15.54 17.12 2.08
C MET A 435 -15.71 15.71 1.47
N PRO A 436 -14.78 15.24 0.65
CA PRO A 436 -14.89 13.93 0.01
C PRO A 436 -14.83 12.82 1.06
N GLN A 437 -15.60 11.73 0.86
CA GLN A 437 -15.55 10.57 1.74
C GLN A 437 -14.29 9.72 1.50
N ASP A 438 -13.91 9.56 0.24
CA ASP A 438 -12.75 8.77 -0.17
C ASP A 438 -11.90 9.58 -1.15
N VAL A 439 -10.61 9.68 -0.85
CA VAL A 439 -9.60 10.28 -1.73
C VAL A 439 -8.50 9.26 -1.94
N ILE A 440 -8.20 8.96 -3.20
CA ILE A 440 -7.01 8.19 -3.57
C ILE A 440 -6.06 9.14 -4.26
N THR A 441 -4.86 9.29 -3.70
CA THR A 441 -3.85 10.17 -4.29
C THR A 441 -3.37 9.62 -5.64
N PRO A 442 -2.95 10.49 -6.57
CA PRO A 442 -2.45 10.05 -7.86
C PRO A 442 -1.25 9.12 -7.73
N ASN A 443 -1.07 8.29 -8.75
CA ASN A 443 0.14 7.49 -8.86
C ASN A 443 1.33 8.37 -9.25
N ILE A 444 2.48 8.08 -8.63
CA ILE A 444 3.77 8.66 -9.00
C ILE A 444 4.48 7.68 -9.94
N PRO A 445 5.09 8.15 -11.06
CA PRO A 445 5.86 7.28 -11.94
C PRO A 445 6.99 6.58 -11.20
N MET A 446 7.23 5.32 -11.53
CA MET A 446 8.37 4.55 -11.01
C MET A 446 9.68 5.30 -11.21
N VAL A 447 10.59 5.17 -10.24
CA VAL A 447 11.97 5.64 -10.36
C VAL A 447 12.85 4.48 -10.73
N THR A 448 13.51 4.58 -11.88
CA THR A 448 14.55 3.65 -12.34
C THR A 448 15.84 4.40 -12.61
N GLN A 449 16.96 3.71 -12.64
CA GLN A 449 18.27 4.36 -12.75
C GLN A 449 18.40 5.24 -14.01
N LYS A 450 17.77 4.85 -15.11
CA LYS A 450 17.93 5.50 -16.43
C LYS A 450 16.65 6.13 -16.97
N GLY A 451 15.53 6.02 -16.28
CA GLY A 451 14.25 6.43 -16.82
C GLY A 451 13.78 5.50 -17.94
N ASP A 452 13.66 4.22 -17.63
CA ASP A 452 13.30 3.17 -18.60
C ASP A 452 11.84 3.30 -19.07
N VAL A 453 11.52 2.63 -20.18
CA VAL A 453 10.13 2.44 -20.63
C VAL A 453 9.71 1.00 -20.31
N ILE A 454 8.73 0.83 -19.43
CA ILE A 454 8.27 -0.46 -18.94
C ILE A 454 6.84 -0.72 -19.43
N PHE A 455 6.68 -1.69 -20.31
CA PHE A 455 5.40 -2.01 -20.96
C PHE A 455 4.69 -0.79 -21.58
N GLY A 456 5.49 0.17 -22.08
CA GLY A 456 5.01 1.38 -22.71
C GLY A 456 4.82 2.58 -21.76
N MET A 457 5.02 2.39 -20.46
CA MET A 457 4.98 3.48 -19.47
C MET A 457 6.37 4.07 -19.24
N GLN A 458 6.46 5.39 -19.31
CA GLN A 458 7.70 6.10 -19.00
C GLN A 458 7.95 6.15 -17.49
N THR A 459 9.15 5.75 -17.06
CA THR A 459 9.63 5.93 -15.69
C THR A 459 10.45 7.22 -15.57
N GLN A 460 10.74 7.65 -14.36
CA GLN A 460 11.59 8.82 -14.10
C GLN A 460 12.97 8.40 -13.58
N THR A 461 13.97 9.25 -13.80
CA THR A 461 15.28 9.07 -13.19
C THR A 461 15.28 9.57 -11.73
N PRO A 462 16.26 9.17 -10.90
CA PRO A 462 16.42 9.73 -9.55
C PRO A 462 16.54 11.24 -9.54
N GLU A 463 17.21 11.84 -10.54
CA GLU A 463 17.35 13.29 -10.66
C GLU A 463 16.02 13.98 -10.96
N GLN A 464 15.21 13.42 -11.86
CA GLN A 464 13.87 13.94 -12.17
C GLN A 464 12.96 13.85 -10.94
N TRP A 465 12.99 12.73 -10.21
CA TRP A 465 12.25 12.57 -8.96
C TRP A 465 12.70 13.61 -7.92
N TYR A 466 14.01 13.85 -7.79
CA TYR A 466 14.56 14.87 -6.88
C TYR A 466 14.07 16.27 -7.24
N GLU A 467 14.17 16.61 -8.50
CA GLU A 467 13.73 17.94 -8.99
C GLU A 467 12.24 18.13 -8.76
N TYR A 468 11.47 17.08 -8.92
CA TYR A 468 10.04 17.04 -8.74
C TYR A 468 9.65 17.14 -7.26
N THR A 469 10.23 16.28 -6.43
CA THR A 469 9.85 16.13 -5.00
C THR A 469 10.41 17.25 -4.13
N PHE A 470 11.65 17.66 -4.36
CA PHE A 470 12.37 18.61 -3.49
C PHE A 470 12.75 19.92 -4.18
N GLY A 471 12.59 20.04 -5.48
CA GLY A 471 13.00 21.19 -6.27
C GLY A 471 14.52 21.30 -6.48
N PRO A 472 14.97 22.37 -7.18
CA PRO A 472 16.38 22.49 -7.60
C PRO A 472 17.37 22.72 -6.45
N ALA A 473 16.92 23.04 -5.25
CA ALA A 473 17.79 23.35 -4.10
C ALA A 473 18.54 22.14 -3.53
N LEU A 474 18.19 20.93 -3.97
CA LEU A 474 18.82 19.67 -3.50
C LEU A 474 19.73 19.01 -4.55
N LYS A 475 20.12 19.77 -5.59
CA LYS A 475 21.12 19.31 -6.58
C LYS A 475 22.50 19.23 -5.99
#